data_662694d44d90954f9e93d647d367e8f1
#
_entry.id   662694d44d90954f9e93d647d367e8f1
#
_cell.length_a   1.000
_cell.length_b   1.000
_cell.length_c   1.000
_cell.angle_alpha   90.00
_cell.angle_beta   90.00
_cell.angle_gamma   90.00
#
_symmetry.space_group_name_H-M   'P 1'
#
loop_
_entity.id
_entity.type
_entity.pdbx_description
1 polymer ?
#
loop_
_entity_poly.entity_id
_entity_poly.type
_entity_poly.pdbx_seq_one_letter_code
_entity_poly.pdbx_strand_id
1 'polypeptide(L)'
;LIFRVHKSEISTMPAPRLPTEVAAVTGAAVKNAGRYAGRSKPRVLSLGKAPKRFTDEQREIWDEFNADFPWLGRSDRPLVEVATNLLDQLRILGAETPIALYAQMRMILGQMGGTPVDRSKVNSPDDDEPDPADDYLN
;
A
#
# COMPACT_ATOMS: atom_id res chain seq x y z
N LEU A 1 1.98 -31.87 -51.31
CA LEU A 1 2.84 -31.41 -50.19
C LEU A 1 1.96 -30.64 -49.19
N ILE A 2 1.59 -31.30 -48.10
CA ILE A 2 0.71 -30.70 -47.08
C ILE A 2 1.60 -30.03 -46.07
N PHE A 3 1.63 -28.71 -46.03
CA PHE A 3 2.29 -27.93 -44.98
C PHE A 3 1.46 -28.04 -43.68
N ARG A 4 1.98 -28.82 -42.75
CA ARG A 4 1.43 -28.90 -41.37
C ARG A 4 1.89 -27.69 -40.62
N VAL A 5 0.97 -26.68 -40.48
CA VAL A 5 1.22 -25.53 -39.65
C VAL A 5 1.27 -25.98 -38.20
N HIS A 6 2.46 -25.93 -37.63
CA HIS A 6 2.64 -26.10 -36.18
C HIS A 6 1.97 -24.91 -35.46
N LYS A 7 0.86 -25.19 -34.84
CA LYS A 7 0.20 -24.26 -33.91
C LYS A 7 1.13 -24.14 -32.70
N SER A 8 1.93 -23.06 -32.66
CA SER A 8 2.74 -22.73 -31.50
C SER A 8 1.80 -22.54 -30.32
N GLU A 9 1.92 -23.44 -29.34
CA GLU A 9 1.27 -23.26 -28.04
C GLU A 9 1.82 -21.99 -27.41
N ILE A 10 1.05 -20.94 -27.45
CA ILE A 10 1.33 -19.73 -26.66
C ILE A 10 1.15 -20.17 -25.21
N SER A 11 2.28 -20.44 -24.54
CA SER A 11 2.31 -20.62 -23.11
C SER A 11 1.82 -19.33 -22.45
N THR A 12 0.54 -19.28 -22.14
CA THR A 12 -0.04 -18.17 -21.39
C THR A 12 0.50 -18.24 -19.97
N MET A 13 1.45 -17.37 -19.65
CA MET A 13 1.87 -17.19 -18.26
C MET A 13 0.63 -16.94 -17.40
N PRO A 14 0.47 -17.64 -16.26
CA PRO A 14 -0.65 -17.42 -15.40
C PRO A 14 -0.67 -15.95 -14.96
N ALA A 15 -1.81 -15.28 -15.14
CA ALA A 15 -1.97 -13.90 -14.72
C ALA A 15 -1.59 -13.73 -13.23
N PRO A 16 -0.90 -12.63 -12.87
CA PRO A 16 -0.54 -12.37 -11.48
C PRO A 16 -1.80 -12.37 -10.60
N ARG A 17 -1.64 -12.86 -9.38
CA ARG A 17 -2.76 -12.96 -8.43
C ARG A 17 -3.18 -11.57 -7.98
N LEU A 18 -4.46 -11.25 -8.14
CA LEU A 18 -5.03 -10.02 -7.61
C LEU A 18 -5.01 -10.00 -6.07
N PRO A 19 -4.80 -8.84 -5.44
CA PRO A 19 -5.06 -8.65 -4.02
C PRO A 19 -6.50 -9.07 -3.66
N THR A 20 -6.72 -9.51 -2.42
CA THR A 20 -8.01 -10.05 -1.99
C THR A 20 -9.13 -9.02 -2.09
N GLU A 21 -8.85 -7.77 -1.74
CA GLU A 21 -9.77 -6.65 -1.80
C GLU A 21 -10.19 -6.33 -3.23
N VAL A 22 -9.22 -6.24 -4.14
CA VAL A 22 -9.48 -6.01 -5.58
C VAL A 22 -10.30 -7.16 -6.16
N ALA A 23 -10.02 -8.39 -5.73
CA ALA A 23 -10.77 -9.56 -6.17
C ALA A 23 -12.22 -9.56 -5.66
N ALA A 24 -12.47 -9.03 -4.47
CA ALA A 24 -13.82 -8.87 -3.91
C ALA A 24 -14.62 -7.85 -4.72
N VAL A 25 -14.08 -6.64 -4.94
CA VAL A 25 -14.74 -5.55 -5.68
C VAL A 25 -15.00 -5.93 -7.14
N THR A 26 -14.08 -6.64 -7.79
CA THR A 26 -14.23 -7.06 -9.20
C THR A 26 -15.05 -8.33 -9.39
N GLY A 27 -15.54 -8.95 -8.31
CA GLY A 27 -16.26 -10.23 -8.35
C GLY A 27 -15.37 -11.44 -8.69
N ALA A 28 -14.06 -11.26 -8.80
CA ALA A 28 -13.12 -12.35 -9.09
C ALA A 28 -13.05 -13.37 -7.94
N ALA A 29 -13.25 -12.91 -6.70
CA ALA A 29 -13.34 -13.77 -5.53
C ALA A 29 -14.55 -14.69 -5.57
N VAL A 30 -15.69 -14.21 -6.07
CA VAL A 30 -16.93 -15.00 -6.20
C VAL A 30 -16.79 -16.04 -7.32
N LYS A 31 -16.24 -15.63 -8.47
CA LYS A 31 -16.02 -16.52 -9.63
C LYS A 31 -15.02 -17.64 -9.36
N ASN A 32 -14.04 -17.38 -8.49
CA ASN A 32 -12.95 -18.32 -8.19
C ASN A 32 -12.75 -18.49 -6.68
N ALA A 33 -13.83 -18.77 -5.94
CA ALA A 33 -13.83 -18.85 -4.48
C ALA A 33 -12.73 -19.75 -3.91
N GLY A 34 -12.47 -20.91 -4.52
CA GLY A 34 -11.40 -21.82 -4.09
C GLY A 34 -10.00 -21.23 -4.21
N ARG A 35 -9.76 -20.27 -5.13
CA ARG A 35 -8.45 -19.61 -5.31
C ARG A 35 -8.18 -18.59 -4.21
N TYR A 36 -9.22 -18.06 -3.58
CA TYR A 36 -9.16 -17.03 -2.55
C TYR A 36 -9.48 -17.57 -1.16
N ALA A 37 -10.07 -18.79 -1.08
CA ALA A 37 -10.31 -19.46 0.18
C ALA A 37 -9.00 -19.72 0.95
N GLY A 38 -9.04 -19.51 2.27
CA GLY A 38 -7.89 -19.78 3.15
C GLY A 38 -6.77 -18.73 3.10
N ARG A 39 -6.94 -17.61 2.41
CA ARG A 39 -6.02 -16.49 2.54
C ARG A 39 -6.21 -15.83 3.90
N SER A 40 -5.22 -15.97 4.78
CA SER A 40 -5.19 -15.19 6.00
C SER A 40 -5.01 -13.71 5.64
N LYS A 41 -5.87 -12.84 6.17
CA LYS A 41 -5.60 -11.40 6.17
C LYS A 41 -4.33 -11.20 7.01
N PRO A 42 -3.25 -10.58 6.49
CA PRO A 42 -2.07 -10.31 7.29
C PRO A 42 -2.50 -9.48 8.49
N ARG A 43 -2.15 -9.92 9.70
CA ARG A 43 -2.39 -9.11 10.89
C ARG A 43 -1.46 -7.90 10.82
N VAL A 44 -2.01 -6.75 10.52
CA VAL A 44 -1.27 -5.48 10.52
C VAL A 44 -1.00 -5.12 11.97
N LEU A 45 0.24 -5.31 12.42
CA LEU A 45 0.71 -4.77 13.69
C LEU A 45 0.99 -3.29 13.47
N SER A 46 0.60 -2.45 14.44
CA SER A 46 0.81 -0.99 14.34
C SER A 46 2.27 -0.65 14.06
N LEU A 47 2.50 0.51 13.44
CA LEU A 47 3.84 1.04 13.15
C LEU A 47 4.70 1.14 14.44
N GLY A 48 4.07 1.48 15.57
CA GLY A 48 4.71 1.57 16.87
C GLY A 48 5.55 2.83 17.03
N LYS A 49 6.29 2.89 18.14
CA LYS A 49 7.11 4.06 18.48
C LYS A 49 8.28 4.26 17.52
N ALA A 50 8.69 5.51 17.38
CA ALA A 50 9.87 5.91 16.61
C ALA A 50 11.15 5.18 17.09
N PRO A 51 12.13 4.96 16.20
CA PRO A 51 13.44 4.44 16.58
C PRO A 51 14.12 5.31 17.64
N LYS A 52 14.78 4.67 18.62
CA LYS A 52 15.46 5.40 19.72
C LYS A 52 16.58 6.34 19.23
N ARG A 53 17.16 6.05 18.06
CA ARG A 53 18.23 6.84 17.44
C ARG A 53 17.75 8.14 16.79
N PHE A 54 16.45 8.36 16.66
CA PHE A 54 15.88 9.55 16.05
C PHE A 54 16.01 10.76 16.97
N THR A 55 16.22 11.94 16.38
CA THR A 55 16.11 13.22 17.07
C THR A 55 14.68 13.51 17.49
N ASP A 56 14.47 14.55 18.27
CA ASP A 56 13.11 14.91 18.69
C ASP A 56 12.26 15.37 17.50
N GLU A 57 12.84 16.14 16.57
CA GLU A 57 12.20 16.53 15.32
C GLU A 57 11.82 15.35 14.45
N GLN A 58 12.70 14.37 14.34
CA GLN A 58 12.41 13.13 13.59
C GLN A 58 11.32 12.28 14.26
N ARG A 59 11.25 12.29 15.60
CA ARG A 59 10.14 11.62 16.32
C ARG A 59 8.81 12.31 16.09
N GLU A 60 8.78 13.64 16.05
CA GLU A 60 7.57 14.39 15.69
C GLU A 60 7.09 14.02 14.28
N ILE A 61 7.99 13.99 13.29
CA ILE A 61 7.66 13.56 11.91
C ILE A 61 7.14 12.12 11.88
N TRP A 62 7.77 11.22 12.65
CA TRP A 62 7.30 9.84 12.75
C TRP A 62 5.89 9.73 13.30
N ASP A 63 5.59 10.51 14.35
CA ASP A 63 4.27 10.52 14.97
C ASP A 63 3.23 11.14 14.05
N GLU A 64 3.58 12.18 13.26
CA GLU A 64 2.75 12.71 12.18
C GLU A 64 2.39 11.61 11.17
N PHE A 65 3.37 10.88 10.65
CA PHE A 65 3.13 9.77 9.71
C PHE A 65 2.27 8.66 10.32
N ASN A 66 2.50 8.32 11.59
CA ASN A 66 1.72 7.28 12.27
C ASN A 66 0.26 7.69 12.47
N ALA A 67 -0.01 8.99 12.65
CA ALA A 67 -1.35 9.53 12.77
C ALA A 67 -2.05 9.64 11.40
N ASP A 68 -1.33 10.12 10.38
CA ASP A 68 -1.90 10.41 9.06
C ASP A 68 -2.09 9.15 8.19
N PHE A 69 -1.32 8.07 8.48
CA PHE A 69 -1.37 6.82 7.74
C PHE A 69 -1.65 5.63 8.67
N PRO A 70 -2.87 5.51 9.22
CA PRO A 70 -3.23 4.48 10.20
C PRO A 70 -3.13 3.05 9.66
N TRP A 71 -3.09 2.87 8.34
CA TRP A 71 -2.90 1.58 7.68
C TRP A 71 -1.46 1.07 7.65
N LEU A 72 -0.47 1.93 7.94
CA LEU A 72 0.93 1.52 7.98
C LEU A 72 1.20 0.63 9.20
N GLY A 73 1.90 -0.45 8.93
CA GLY A 73 2.20 -1.46 9.93
C GLY A 73 3.69 -1.62 10.21
N ARG A 74 3.98 -2.59 11.06
CA ARG A 74 5.35 -2.89 11.47
C ARG A 74 6.28 -3.24 10.30
N SER A 75 5.76 -3.84 9.23
CA SER A 75 6.51 -4.15 8.00
C SER A 75 6.95 -2.91 7.24
N ASP A 76 6.23 -1.80 7.41
CA ASP A 76 6.46 -0.56 6.69
C ASP A 76 7.46 0.36 7.40
N ARG A 77 7.90 -0.01 8.61
CA ARG A 77 8.86 0.77 9.39
C ARG A 77 10.09 1.23 8.60
N PRO A 78 10.77 0.38 7.80
CA PRO A 78 11.92 0.84 7.03
C PRO A 78 11.58 1.96 6.03
N LEU A 79 10.39 1.87 5.40
CA LEU A 79 9.91 2.89 4.49
C LEU A 79 9.63 4.21 5.20
N VAL A 80 8.96 4.14 6.37
CA VAL A 80 8.66 5.32 7.20
C VAL A 80 9.94 5.93 7.78
N GLU A 81 10.95 5.14 8.12
CA GLU A 81 12.26 5.65 8.54
C GLU A 81 12.93 6.48 7.44
N VAL A 82 12.90 6.00 6.20
CA VAL A 82 13.41 6.75 5.04
C VAL A 82 12.61 8.01 4.79
N ALA A 83 11.28 7.93 4.86
CA ALA A 83 10.38 9.07 4.70
C ALA A 83 10.65 10.15 5.76
N THR A 84 10.85 9.73 7.02
CA THR A 84 11.13 10.62 8.15
C THR A 84 12.46 11.37 7.94
N ASN A 85 13.53 10.64 7.62
CA ASN A 85 14.84 11.26 7.37
C ASN A 85 14.79 12.22 6.20
N LEU A 86 14.07 11.86 5.14
CA LEU A 86 13.95 12.70 3.95
C LEU A 86 13.15 13.97 4.23
N LEU A 87 12.04 13.87 4.96
CA LEU A 87 11.23 15.02 5.33
C LEU A 87 11.98 15.96 6.29
N ASP A 88 12.73 15.40 7.24
CA ASP A 88 13.60 16.17 8.12
C ASP A 88 14.65 16.97 7.31
N GLN A 89 15.34 16.32 6.35
CA GLN A 89 16.25 16.99 5.44
C GLN A 89 15.56 18.11 4.64
N LEU A 90 14.37 17.87 4.11
CA LEU A 90 13.60 18.89 3.38
C LEU A 90 13.27 20.11 4.26
N ARG A 91 12.92 19.87 5.53
CA ARG A 91 12.64 20.94 6.50
C ARG A 91 13.89 21.75 6.83
N ILE A 92 15.04 21.09 6.98
CA ILE A 92 16.33 21.75 7.28
C ILE A 92 16.82 22.58 6.08
N LEU A 93 16.79 22.02 4.87
CA LEU A 93 17.31 22.67 3.67
C LEU A 93 16.40 23.80 3.15
N GLY A 94 15.09 23.70 3.38
CA GLY A 94 14.12 24.70 2.95
C GLY A 94 14.27 25.09 1.47
N ALA A 95 14.60 26.35 1.20
CA ALA A 95 14.78 26.87 -0.16
C ALA A 95 15.98 26.28 -0.91
N GLU A 96 16.97 25.77 -0.19
CA GLU A 96 18.19 25.15 -0.77
C GLU A 96 17.96 23.67 -1.18
N THR A 97 16.73 23.19 -1.06
CA THR A 97 16.41 21.79 -1.33
C THR A 97 16.55 21.45 -2.81
N PRO A 98 17.39 20.45 -3.18
CA PRO A 98 17.46 19.95 -4.55
C PRO A 98 16.11 19.38 -5.01
N ILE A 99 15.72 19.66 -6.25
CA ILE A 99 14.46 19.15 -6.85
C ILE A 99 14.37 17.63 -6.77
N ALA A 100 15.50 16.94 -6.84
CA ALA A 100 15.54 15.47 -6.71
C ALA A 100 14.97 14.96 -5.39
N LEU A 101 15.18 15.67 -4.28
CA LEU A 101 14.64 15.27 -2.96
C LEU A 101 13.11 15.39 -2.92
N TYR A 102 12.53 16.41 -3.55
CA TYR A 102 11.09 16.53 -3.69
C TYR A 102 10.50 15.39 -4.51
N ALA A 103 11.16 14.99 -5.59
CA ALA A 103 10.75 13.87 -6.41
C ALA A 103 10.78 12.53 -5.64
N GLN A 104 11.84 12.31 -4.84
CA GLN A 104 11.95 11.13 -3.97
C GLN A 104 10.85 11.13 -2.90
N MET A 105 10.61 12.27 -2.24
CA MET A 105 9.57 12.38 -1.23
C MET A 105 8.19 12.07 -1.80
N ARG A 106 7.88 12.63 -2.99
CA ARG A 106 6.61 12.33 -3.68
C ARG A 106 6.45 10.84 -3.98
N MET A 107 7.52 10.18 -4.42
CA MET A 107 7.51 8.75 -4.71
C MET A 107 7.24 7.93 -3.45
N ILE A 108 7.89 8.26 -2.34
CA ILE A 108 7.71 7.59 -1.05
C ILE A 108 6.29 7.80 -0.52
N LEU A 109 5.76 9.01 -0.58
CA LEU A 109 4.38 9.31 -0.19
C LEU A 109 3.38 8.51 -1.03
N GLY A 110 3.61 8.34 -2.33
CA GLY A 110 2.80 7.48 -3.18
C GLY A 110 2.84 6.01 -2.72
N GLN A 111 4.01 5.49 -2.38
CA GLN A 111 4.17 4.12 -1.85
C GLN A 111 3.49 3.92 -0.49
N MET A 112 3.43 4.96 0.34
CA MET A 112 2.73 4.96 1.61
C MET A 112 1.20 5.11 1.47
N GLY A 113 0.68 5.37 0.27
CA GLY A 113 -0.73 5.67 0.05
C GLY A 113 -1.11 7.11 0.39
N GLY A 114 -0.14 8.04 0.40
CA GLY A 114 -0.34 9.44 0.80
C GLY A 114 -1.02 10.30 -0.25
N THR A 115 -1.09 9.87 -1.51
CA THR A 115 -1.83 10.60 -2.54
C THR A 115 -3.32 10.19 -2.56
N PRO A 116 -4.24 11.07 -2.99
CA PRO A 116 -5.66 10.73 -3.08
C PRO A 116 -5.94 9.46 -3.91
N VAL A 117 -5.19 9.27 -5.00
CA VAL A 117 -5.32 8.09 -5.88
C VAL A 117 -4.78 6.83 -5.20
N ASP A 118 -3.66 6.93 -4.50
CA ASP A 118 -3.05 5.78 -3.84
C ASP A 118 -3.81 5.41 -2.57
N ARG A 119 -4.38 6.39 -1.88
CA ARG A 119 -5.22 6.18 -0.69
C ARG A 119 -6.45 5.33 -1.00
N SER A 120 -7.06 5.50 -2.16
CA SER A 120 -8.18 4.68 -2.60
C SER A 120 -7.82 3.20 -2.84
N LYS A 121 -6.53 2.86 -2.88
CA LYS A 121 -6.03 1.48 -3.03
C LYS A 121 -5.68 0.82 -1.70
N VAL A 122 -5.64 1.60 -0.63
CA VAL A 122 -5.27 1.13 0.72
C VAL A 122 -6.55 0.96 1.53
N ASN A 123 -6.74 -0.23 2.10
CA ASN A 123 -7.84 -0.48 3.03
C ASN A 123 -7.50 0.17 4.38
N SER A 124 -8.36 1.09 4.82
CA SER A 124 -8.32 1.60 6.19
C SER A 124 -8.81 0.51 7.15
N PRO A 125 -8.27 0.43 8.38
CA PRO A 125 -8.83 -0.43 9.43
C PRO A 125 -10.30 -0.16 9.74
N ASP A 126 -10.80 1.05 9.42
CA ASP A 126 -12.19 1.49 9.63
C ASP A 126 -13.13 1.10 8.47
N ASP A 127 -12.60 0.60 7.35
CA ASP A 127 -13.41 0.16 6.19
C ASP A 127 -14.13 -1.19 6.45
N ASP A 128 -13.91 -1.83 7.59
CA ASP A 128 -14.62 -3.04 8.03
C ASP A 128 -15.93 -2.73 8.80
N GLU A 129 -16.36 -1.45 8.95
CA GLU A 129 -17.71 -1.15 9.43
C GLU A 129 -18.74 -1.57 8.38
N PRO A 130 -19.76 -2.35 8.77
CA PRO A 130 -20.81 -2.76 7.84
C PRO A 130 -21.51 -1.53 7.30
N ASP A 131 -21.61 -1.42 5.98
CA ASP A 131 -22.32 -0.33 5.31
C ASP A 131 -23.78 -0.36 5.80
N PRO A 132 -24.31 0.75 6.34
CA PRO A 132 -25.72 0.86 6.75
C PRO A 132 -26.69 0.50 5.61
N ALA A 133 -26.24 0.51 4.36
CA ALA A 133 -27.04 0.09 3.21
C ALA A 133 -27.23 -1.43 3.13
N ASP A 134 -26.40 -2.25 3.77
CA ASP A 134 -26.55 -3.71 3.79
C ASP A 134 -27.79 -4.16 4.59
N ASP A 135 -28.30 -3.35 5.51
CA ASP A 135 -29.53 -3.61 6.27
C ASP A 135 -30.81 -3.47 5.44
N TYR A 136 -30.74 -2.89 4.25
CA TYR A 136 -31.89 -2.69 3.38
C TYR A 136 -32.04 -3.80 2.30
N LEU A 137 -31.13 -4.75 2.26
CA LEU A 137 -31.11 -5.83 1.24
C LEU A 137 -31.49 -7.21 1.76
N ASN A 138 -31.97 -7.33 3.02
CA ASN A 138 -32.51 -8.56 3.62
C ASN A 138 -34.02 -8.49 3.82
#